data_f9085f1c586d535c049f956121f2db5a
#
_entry.id   f9085f1c586d535c049f956121f2db5a
#
_cell.length_a   1.000
_cell.length_b   1.000
_cell.length_c   1.000
_cell.angle_alpha   90.00
_cell.angle_beta   90.00
_cell.angle_gamma   90.00
#
_symmetry.space_group_name_H-M   'P 1'
#
loop_
_entity.id
_entity.type
_entity.pdbx_description
1 polymer ?
#
loop_
_entity_poly.entity_id
_entity_poly.type
_entity_poly.pdbx_seq_one_letter_code
_entity_poly.pdbx_strand_id
1 'polypeptide(L)'
;MYHGVWDERPAIPDWCQVPVKEFLHQMEFLRDRYRVFALSEVIHRIENRLPLPDRTACLTFDDEFRSVYTCVWPILSQYQLPATAFVVTCLPDTGMPPWPGRVLYALANTTLSAAKLDGVEWKLSKGREGAAIYGRIPGNEAPYAAVSGITVSKAKPNARKSACRSA
;
A
#
# COMPACT_ATOMS: atom_id res chain seq x y z
N MET A 1 -5.98 6.83 -6.51
CA MET A 1 -4.65 6.21 -6.66
C MET A 1 -4.76 4.74 -6.32
N TYR A 2 -4.13 3.90 -7.10
CA TYR A 2 -4.02 2.44 -6.94
C TYR A 2 -2.55 2.03 -7.00
N HIS A 3 -2.25 0.80 -6.57
CA HIS A 3 -0.94 0.19 -6.82
C HIS A 3 -1.10 -1.04 -7.71
N GLY A 4 -1.92 -1.99 -7.31
CA GLY A 4 -2.19 -3.17 -8.12
C GLY A 4 -3.57 -3.76 -7.89
N VAL A 5 -3.88 -4.78 -8.67
CA VAL A 5 -5.09 -5.60 -8.51
C VAL A 5 -4.68 -7.07 -8.49
N TRP A 6 -5.55 -7.93 -7.97
CA TRP A 6 -5.35 -9.37 -8.03
C TRP A 6 -6.64 -10.06 -8.46
N ASP A 7 -6.50 -11.07 -9.29
CA ASP A 7 -7.60 -11.92 -9.73
C ASP A 7 -7.77 -13.10 -8.77
N GLU A 8 -6.66 -13.77 -8.45
CA GLU A 8 -6.61 -14.78 -7.40
C GLU A 8 -5.97 -14.19 -6.14
N ARG A 9 -6.59 -14.45 -4.97
CA ARG A 9 -6.09 -13.93 -3.70
C ARG A 9 -4.64 -14.33 -3.49
N PRO A 10 -3.71 -13.39 -3.34
CA PRO A 10 -2.30 -13.72 -3.14
C PRO A 10 -2.09 -14.43 -1.81
N ALA A 11 -1.11 -15.35 -1.78
CA ALA A 11 -0.75 -16.10 -0.57
C ALA A 11 -0.30 -15.16 0.56
N ILE A 12 0.30 -14.02 0.21
CA ILE A 12 0.65 -12.94 1.13
C ILE A 12 -0.21 -11.75 0.76
N PRO A 13 -1.27 -11.44 1.54
CA PRO A 13 -2.14 -10.29 1.28
C PRO A 13 -1.34 -8.98 1.31
N ASP A 14 -1.58 -8.14 0.33
CA ASP A 14 -1.02 -6.81 0.23
C ASP A 14 -2.16 -5.78 0.25
N TRP A 15 -2.13 -4.88 1.24
CA TRP A 15 -3.16 -3.85 1.41
C TRP A 15 -3.18 -2.82 0.28
N CYS A 16 -2.10 -2.74 -0.48
CA CYS A 16 -1.99 -1.85 -1.64
C CYS A 16 -2.73 -2.38 -2.87
N GLN A 17 -3.21 -3.63 -2.82
CA GLN A 17 -3.85 -4.26 -3.95
C GLN A 17 -5.32 -4.55 -3.67
N VAL A 18 -6.15 -4.38 -4.67
CA VAL A 18 -7.59 -4.64 -4.58
C VAL A 18 -8.00 -5.83 -5.46
N PRO A 19 -9.06 -6.59 -5.10
CA PRO A 19 -9.61 -7.61 -5.99
C PRO A 19 -10.01 -7.03 -7.34
N VAL A 20 -9.77 -7.74 -8.42
CA VAL A 20 -10.13 -7.30 -9.78
C VAL A 20 -11.63 -7.01 -9.90
N LYS A 21 -12.49 -7.77 -9.21
CA LYS A 21 -13.94 -7.54 -9.18
C LYS A 21 -14.30 -6.20 -8.55
N GLU A 22 -13.66 -5.88 -7.44
CA GLU A 22 -13.85 -4.58 -6.76
C GLU A 22 -13.35 -3.43 -7.63
N PHE A 23 -12.20 -3.62 -8.25
CA PHE A 23 -11.65 -2.65 -9.20
C PHE A 23 -12.63 -2.40 -10.35
N LEU A 24 -13.21 -3.45 -10.93
CA LEU A 24 -14.19 -3.34 -12.01
C LEU A 24 -15.40 -2.49 -11.59
N HIS A 25 -16.01 -2.79 -10.42
CA HIS A 25 -17.14 -2.01 -9.91
C HIS A 25 -16.77 -0.54 -9.66
N GLN A 26 -15.55 -0.28 -9.20
CA GLN A 26 -15.07 1.09 -9.02
C GLN A 26 -14.90 1.82 -10.35
N MET A 27 -14.43 1.14 -11.39
CA MET A 27 -14.31 1.72 -12.73
C MET A 27 -15.67 2.00 -13.37
N GLU A 28 -16.64 1.12 -13.19
CA GLU A 28 -18.04 1.34 -13.60
C GLU A 28 -18.60 2.61 -12.90
N PHE A 29 -18.43 2.69 -11.60
CA PHE A 29 -18.86 3.85 -10.82
C PHE A 29 -18.20 5.15 -11.29
N LEU A 30 -16.89 5.13 -11.54
CA LEU A 30 -16.16 6.30 -12.02
C LEU A 30 -16.62 6.72 -13.41
N ARG A 31 -16.79 5.77 -14.34
CA ARG A 31 -17.30 6.03 -15.69
C ARG A 31 -18.67 6.70 -15.65
N ASP A 32 -19.56 6.24 -14.78
CA ASP A 32 -20.96 6.67 -14.74
C ASP A 32 -21.16 7.98 -13.96
N ARG A 33 -20.27 8.30 -13.03
CA ARG A 33 -20.45 9.41 -12.09
C ARG A 33 -19.41 10.51 -12.18
N TYR A 34 -18.28 10.26 -12.83
CA TYR A 34 -17.16 11.18 -12.89
C TYR A 34 -16.71 11.44 -14.32
N ARG A 35 -16.02 12.54 -14.51
CA ARG A 35 -15.29 12.85 -15.74
C ARG A 35 -13.84 12.47 -15.50
N VAL A 36 -13.44 11.32 -16.02
CA VAL A 36 -12.07 10.82 -15.84
C VAL A 36 -11.18 11.44 -16.92
N PHE A 37 -10.21 12.20 -16.50
CA PHE A 37 -9.22 12.86 -17.36
C PHE A 37 -7.85 12.20 -17.24
N ALA A 38 -7.06 12.28 -18.29
CA ALA A 38 -5.64 12.01 -18.19
C ALA A 38 -4.99 13.01 -17.21
N LEU A 39 -4.04 12.55 -16.42
CA LEU A 39 -3.35 13.42 -15.43
C LEU A 39 -2.68 14.63 -16.12
N SER A 40 -2.11 14.43 -17.31
CA SER A 40 -1.51 15.51 -18.09
C SER A 40 -2.51 16.62 -18.46
N GLU A 41 -3.76 16.24 -18.77
CA GLU A 41 -4.81 17.22 -19.08
C GLU A 41 -5.21 18.02 -17.82
N VAL A 42 -5.29 17.36 -16.66
CA VAL A 42 -5.59 18.06 -15.39
C VAL A 42 -4.45 19.01 -15.03
N ILE A 43 -3.20 18.59 -15.16
CA ILE A 43 -2.02 19.44 -14.93
C ILE A 43 -2.06 20.65 -15.86
N HIS A 44 -2.26 20.43 -17.16
CA HIS A 44 -2.36 21.50 -18.15
C HIS A 44 -3.45 22.53 -17.77
N ARG A 45 -4.62 22.09 -17.34
CA ARG A 45 -5.69 22.98 -16.91
C ARG A 45 -5.31 23.79 -15.67
N ILE A 46 -4.67 23.16 -14.68
CA ILE A 46 -4.23 23.85 -13.46
C ILE A 46 -3.17 24.90 -13.78
N GLU A 47 -2.15 24.54 -14.56
CA GLU A 47 -1.07 25.46 -14.94
C GLU A 47 -1.57 26.68 -15.73
N ASN A 48 -2.56 26.48 -16.59
CA ASN A 48 -3.14 27.53 -17.39
C ASN A 48 -4.37 28.20 -16.75
N ARG A 49 -4.67 27.91 -15.48
CA ARG A 49 -5.82 28.45 -14.74
C ARG A 49 -7.15 28.23 -15.44
N LEU A 50 -7.27 27.14 -16.19
CA LEU A 50 -8.51 26.72 -16.82
C LEU A 50 -9.40 26.01 -15.80
N PRO A 51 -10.72 26.18 -15.87
CA PRO A 51 -11.63 25.52 -14.93
C PRO A 51 -11.59 24.00 -15.10
N LEU A 52 -11.56 23.29 -13.98
CA LEU A 52 -11.82 21.85 -13.97
C LEU A 52 -13.34 21.62 -13.92
N PRO A 53 -13.88 20.76 -14.77
CA PRO A 53 -15.29 20.38 -14.68
C PRO A 53 -15.61 19.72 -13.33
N ASP A 54 -16.86 19.88 -12.91
CA ASP A 54 -17.35 19.18 -11.72
C ASP A 54 -17.16 17.65 -11.87
N ARG A 55 -16.87 17.00 -10.76
CA ARG A 55 -16.63 15.56 -10.70
C ARG A 55 -15.44 15.12 -11.58
N THR A 56 -14.43 15.95 -11.70
CA THR A 56 -13.16 15.55 -12.33
C THR A 56 -12.45 14.51 -11.47
N ALA A 57 -11.97 13.45 -12.09
CA ALA A 57 -11.12 12.43 -11.47
C ALA A 57 -9.94 12.08 -12.37
N CYS A 58 -8.85 11.64 -11.76
CA CYS A 58 -7.70 11.04 -12.43
C CYS A 58 -7.43 9.66 -11.83
N LEU A 59 -7.08 8.72 -12.69
CA LEU A 59 -6.63 7.39 -12.29
C LEU A 59 -5.10 7.35 -12.33
N THR A 60 -4.50 6.97 -11.21
CA THR A 60 -3.05 6.78 -11.11
C THR A 60 -2.72 5.43 -10.48
N PHE A 61 -1.62 4.84 -10.94
CA PHE A 61 -1.08 3.58 -10.46
C PHE A 61 0.38 3.76 -10.11
N ASP A 62 0.77 3.28 -8.94
CA ASP A 62 2.14 3.36 -8.45
C ASP A 62 2.78 1.96 -8.40
N ASP A 63 4.10 1.90 -8.26
CA ASP A 63 4.90 0.70 -8.01
C ASP A 63 4.91 -0.38 -9.10
N GLU A 64 4.44 -0.10 -10.29
CA GLU A 64 4.69 -0.91 -11.49
C GLU A 64 4.31 -2.40 -11.37
N PHE A 65 3.25 -2.70 -10.62
CA PHE A 65 2.77 -4.08 -10.51
C PHE A 65 2.39 -4.66 -11.87
N ARG A 66 2.86 -5.86 -12.18
CA ARG A 66 2.51 -6.57 -13.42
C ARG A 66 1.00 -6.63 -13.66
N SER A 67 0.21 -6.71 -12.59
CA SER A 67 -1.25 -6.73 -12.67
C SER A 67 -1.87 -5.47 -13.28
N VAL A 68 -1.16 -4.34 -13.26
CA VAL A 68 -1.60 -3.13 -13.97
C VAL A 68 -1.66 -3.40 -15.47
N TYR A 69 -0.68 -4.10 -16.02
CA TYR A 69 -0.70 -4.50 -17.42
C TYR A 69 -1.68 -5.66 -17.71
N THR A 70 -1.67 -6.71 -16.88
CA THR A 70 -2.39 -7.94 -17.19
C THR A 70 -3.89 -7.90 -16.84
N CYS A 71 -4.29 -7.12 -15.84
CA CYS A 71 -5.66 -7.04 -15.35
C CYS A 71 -6.27 -5.65 -15.53
N VAL A 72 -5.55 -4.58 -15.15
CA VAL A 72 -6.09 -3.22 -15.17
C VAL A 72 -6.25 -2.70 -16.58
N TRP A 73 -5.21 -2.81 -17.40
CA TRP A 73 -5.19 -2.27 -18.77
C TRP A 73 -6.37 -2.77 -19.64
N PRO A 74 -6.73 -4.06 -19.67
CA PRO A 74 -7.91 -4.53 -20.41
C PRO A 74 -9.21 -3.86 -19.97
N ILE A 75 -9.41 -3.68 -18.65
CA ILE A 75 -10.60 -3.03 -18.09
C ILE A 75 -10.66 -1.56 -18.49
N LEU A 76 -9.55 -0.83 -18.28
CA LEU A 76 -9.50 0.58 -18.65
C LEU A 76 -9.70 0.81 -20.14
N SER A 77 -9.12 -0.05 -20.97
CA SER A 77 -9.29 0.00 -22.43
C SER A 77 -10.75 -0.23 -22.84
N GLN A 78 -11.42 -1.20 -22.22
CA GLN A 78 -12.85 -1.47 -22.48
C GLN A 78 -13.73 -0.27 -22.14
N TYR A 79 -13.43 0.43 -21.04
CA TYR A 79 -14.20 1.59 -20.59
C TYR A 79 -13.68 2.92 -21.13
N GLN A 80 -12.62 2.90 -21.93
CA GLN A 80 -11.97 4.09 -22.47
C GLN A 80 -11.57 5.10 -21.37
N LEU A 81 -11.15 4.58 -20.22
CA LEU A 81 -10.72 5.39 -19.09
C LEU A 81 -9.21 5.66 -19.16
N PRO A 82 -8.80 6.92 -19.21
CA PRO A 82 -7.39 7.26 -19.18
C PRO A 82 -6.81 7.03 -17.79
N ALA A 83 -5.54 6.60 -17.73
CA ALA A 83 -4.80 6.46 -16.49
C ALA A 83 -3.33 6.80 -16.68
N THR A 84 -2.65 7.08 -15.58
CA THR A 84 -1.21 7.31 -15.52
C THR A 84 -0.57 6.29 -14.61
N ALA A 85 0.48 5.61 -15.07
CA ALA A 85 1.29 4.73 -14.24
C ALA A 85 2.62 5.41 -13.90
N PHE A 86 2.95 5.44 -12.61
CA PHE A 86 4.25 5.88 -12.11
C PHE A 86 5.12 4.65 -11.90
N VAL A 87 6.22 4.61 -12.62
CA VAL A 87 7.13 3.46 -12.63
C VAL A 87 8.37 3.72 -11.77
N VAL A 88 8.81 2.71 -11.05
CA VAL A 88 10.04 2.74 -10.26
C VAL A 88 11.18 2.27 -11.17
N THR A 89 11.92 3.20 -11.75
CA THR A 89 12.86 2.94 -12.84
C THR A 89 13.98 1.94 -12.52
N CYS A 90 14.33 1.75 -11.24
CA CYS A 90 15.36 0.78 -10.85
C CYS A 90 14.86 -0.66 -10.74
N LEU A 91 13.55 -0.92 -10.74
CA LEU A 91 13.02 -2.28 -10.59
C LEU A 91 13.26 -3.16 -11.81
N PRO A 92 13.04 -2.68 -13.06
CA PRO A 92 13.36 -3.46 -14.26
C PRO A 92 14.82 -3.92 -14.33
N ASP A 93 15.74 -3.06 -13.91
CA ASP A 93 17.18 -3.35 -13.95
C ASP A 93 17.62 -4.36 -12.90
N THR A 94 17.00 -4.32 -11.72
CA THR A 94 17.40 -5.15 -10.58
C THR A 94 16.63 -6.45 -10.49
N GLY A 95 15.45 -6.55 -11.09
CA GLY A 95 14.52 -7.68 -10.90
C GLY A 95 14.05 -7.87 -9.45
N MET A 96 14.32 -6.89 -8.59
CA MET A 96 13.99 -6.97 -7.16
C MET A 96 12.61 -6.38 -6.92
N PRO A 97 11.74 -7.00 -6.12
CA PRO A 97 10.47 -6.37 -5.74
C PRO A 97 10.71 -5.10 -4.91
N PRO A 98 9.75 -4.15 -4.92
CA PRO A 98 9.78 -2.96 -4.07
C PRO A 98 10.04 -3.32 -2.61
N TRP A 99 10.74 -2.43 -1.87
CA TRP A 99 11.11 -2.73 -0.48
C TRP A 99 9.93 -3.10 0.43
N PRO A 100 8.71 -2.52 0.31
CA PRO A 100 7.58 -2.93 1.13
C PRO A 100 7.20 -4.39 0.89
N GLY A 101 7.17 -4.83 -0.37
CA GLY A 101 6.91 -6.22 -0.74
C GLY A 101 7.97 -7.18 -0.18
N ARG A 102 9.24 -6.77 -0.16
CA ARG A 102 10.34 -7.56 0.45
C ARG A 102 10.15 -7.72 1.96
N VAL A 103 9.75 -6.65 2.64
CA VAL A 103 9.45 -6.69 4.08
C VAL A 103 8.25 -7.59 4.35
N LEU A 104 7.16 -7.44 3.59
CA LEU A 104 5.98 -8.30 3.70
C LEU A 104 6.34 -9.77 3.50
N TYR A 105 7.11 -10.07 2.48
CA TYR A 105 7.58 -11.44 2.20
C TYR A 105 8.43 -12.00 3.33
N ALA A 106 9.40 -11.23 3.83
CA ALA A 106 10.25 -11.64 4.93
C ALA A 106 9.46 -11.92 6.21
N LEU A 107 8.51 -11.04 6.54
CA LEU A 107 7.66 -11.21 7.71
C LEU A 107 6.69 -12.40 7.57
N ALA A 108 6.13 -12.63 6.39
CA ALA A 108 5.22 -13.75 6.15
C ALA A 108 5.93 -15.11 6.22
N ASN A 109 7.21 -15.17 5.84
CA ASN A 109 7.98 -16.40 5.78
C ASN A 109 8.93 -16.59 6.98
N THR A 110 9.02 -15.63 7.90
CA THR A 110 9.89 -15.77 9.07
C THR A 110 9.40 -16.86 10.02
N THR A 111 10.34 -17.59 10.59
CA THR A 111 10.12 -18.54 11.71
C THR A 111 10.48 -17.92 13.06
N LEU A 112 10.98 -16.69 13.06
CA LEU A 112 11.36 -15.99 14.28
C LEU A 112 10.11 -15.56 15.07
N SER A 113 10.19 -15.67 16.40
CA SER A 113 9.17 -15.14 17.32
C SER A 113 9.41 -13.69 17.72
N ALA A 114 10.58 -13.16 17.42
CA ALA A 114 10.95 -11.78 17.70
C ALA A 114 12.01 -11.28 16.70
N ALA A 115 12.04 -9.97 16.47
CA ALA A 115 13.08 -9.28 15.69
C ALA A 115 13.53 -8.03 16.42
N LYS A 116 14.81 -7.68 16.31
CA LYS A 116 15.36 -6.46 16.89
C LYS A 116 15.64 -5.46 15.78
N LEU A 117 14.96 -4.31 15.84
CA LEU A 117 15.11 -3.21 14.89
C LEU A 117 15.38 -1.92 15.67
N ASP A 118 16.41 -1.19 15.31
CA ASP A 118 16.83 0.05 15.97
C ASP A 118 16.93 -0.06 17.49
N GLY A 119 17.45 -1.18 17.99
CA GLY A 119 17.59 -1.44 19.42
C GLY A 119 16.30 -1.86 20.13
N VAL A 120 15.16 -1.85 19.45
CA VAL A 120 13.85 -2.25 19.98
C VAL A 120 13.55 -3.68 19.58
N GLU A 121 13.13 -4.49 20.56
CA GLU A 121 12.68 -5.86 20.31
C GLU A 121 11.19 -5.87 19.94
N TRP A 122 10.88 -6.50 18.81
CA TRP A 122 9.54 -6.66 18.26
C TRP A 122 9.12 -8.13 18.38
N LYS A 123 8.01 -8.39 19.03
CA LYS A 123 7.42 -9.73 19.05
C LYS A 123 6.65 -9.95 17.76
N LEU A 124 6.91 -11.08 17.10
CA LEU A 124 6.27 -11.48 15.87
C LEU A 124 5.28 -12.60 16.16
N SER A 125 4.04 -12.44 15.71
CA SER A 125 3.01 -13.48 15.82
C SER A 125 2.23 -13.58 14.52
N LYS A 126 1.91 -14.81 14.09
CA LYS A 126 1.07 -15.04 12.94
C LYS A 126 -0.40 -14.88 13.33
N GLY A 127 -1.14 -14.06 12.60
CA GLY A 127 -2.58 -13.91 12.80
C GLY A 127 -3.37 -15.14 12.38
N ARG A 128 -4.66 -15.17 12.74
CA ARG A 128 -5.58 -16.30 12.46
C ARG A 128 -5.75 -16.60 10.96
N GLU A 129 -5.48 -15.65 10.07
CA GLU A 129 -5.59 -15.81 8.62
C GLU A 129 -4.25 -16.14 7.93
N GLY A 130 -3.28 -16.66 8.66
CA GLY A 130 -2.06 -17.27 8.12
C GLY A 130 -0.94 -16.31 7.68
N ALA A 131 -1.25 -15.07 7.33
CA ALA A 131 -0.27 -14.12 6.79
C ALA A 131 -0.14 -12.82 7.60
N ALA A 132 -0.83 -12.72 8.74
CA ALA A 132 -0.73 -11.53 9.60
C ALA A 132 0.41 -11.69 10.59
N ILE A 133 1.38 -10.83 10.53
CA ILE A 133 2.42 -10.71 11.55
C ILE A 133 2.09 -9.49 12.38
N TYR A 134 1.85 -9.71 13.67
CA TYR A 134 1.60 -8.65 14.62
C TYR A 134 2.88 -8.36 15.38
N GLY A 135 3.36 -7.12 15.30
CA GLY A 135 4.40 -6.64 16.20
C GLY A 135 3.75 -6.08 17.47
N ARG A 136 4.05 -6.64 18.64
CA ARG A 136 3.63 -6.06 19.92
C ARG A 136 4.87 -5.58 20.66
N ILE A 137 4.86 -4.32 21.03
CA ILE A 137 5.89 -3.74 21.87
C ILE A 137 5.47 -3.87 23.32
N PRO A 138 6.31 -4.36 24.20
CA PRO A 138 6.02 -4.39 25.64
C PRO A 138 5.70 -2.98 26.15
N GLY A 139 4.52 -2.81 26.77
CA GLY A 139 4.11 -1.55 27.43
C GLY A 139 3.23 -0.60 26.60
N ASN A 140 2.75 -0.98 25.43
CA ASN A 140 1.78 -0.18 24.67
C ASN A 140 0.55 -1.02 24.31
N GLU A 141 -0.62 -0.67 24.87
CA GLU A 141 -1.86 -1.42 24.68
C GLU A 141 -2.71 -0.96 23.47
N ALA A 142 -2.25 0.05 22.74
CA ALA A 142 -3.00 0.54 21.58
C ALA A 142 -2.56 -0.18 20.29
N PRO A 143 -3.46 -0.87 19.58
CA PRO A 143 -3.16 -1.44 18.27
C PRO A 143 -3.09 -0.30 17.25
N TYR A 144 -1.94 -0.09 16.64
CA TYR A 144 -1.86 0.71 15.41
C TYR A 144 -2.30 -0.14 14.22
N ALA A 145 -2.99 0.54 13.30
CA ALA A 145 -3.72 0.00 12.16
C ALA A 145 -3.06 -1.22 11.51
N ALA A 146 -3.87 -2.25 11.31
CA ALA A 146 -3.50 -3.39 10.51
C ALA A 146 -3.20 -2.97 9.08
N VAL A 147 -1.97 -3.14 8.65
CA VAL A 147 -1.61 -3.13 7.25
C VAL A 147 -1.82 -4.57 6.79
N SER A 148 -2.97 -4.87 6.17
CA SER A 148 -3.32 -6.18 5.57
C SER A 148 -2.80 -7.40 6.35
N GLY A 149 -3.09 -7.46 7.63
CA GLY A 149 -2.61 -8.54 8.47
C GLY A 149 -1.24 -8.32 9.11
N ILE A 150 -0.60 -7.16 8.92
CA ILE A 150 0.61 -6.77 9.65
C ILE A 150 0.26 -5.55 10.51
N THR A 151 0.27 -5.72 11.83
CA THR A 151 0.18 -4.62 12.77
C THR A 151 1.57 -4.27 13.27
N VAL A 152 2.04 -3.07 12.96
CA VAL A 152 3.28 -2.53 13.49
C VAL A 152 2.94 -1.50 14.56
N SER A 153 3.25 -1.78 15.81
CA SER A 153 3.09 -0.83 16.91
C SER A 153 4.46 -0.25 17.32
N LYS A 154 4.53 1.07 17.43
CA LYS A 154 5.74 1.76 17.87
C LYS A 154 5.74 1.91 19.39
N ALA A 155 6.78 1.41 20.10
CA ALA A 155 6.94 1.64 21.53
C ALA A 155 7.13 3.12 21.80
N LYS A 156 6.49 3.63 22.86
CA LYS A 156 6.94 4.87 23.48
C LYS A 156 8.31 4.61 24.11
N PRO A 157 9.30 5.48 23.94
CA PRO A 157 10.55 5.34 24.63
C PRO A 157 10.26 5.33 26.15
N ASN A 158 10.78 4.33 26.86
CA ASN A 158 10.74 4.29 28.30
C ASN A 158 11.35 5.58 28.83
N ALA A 159 10.55 6.42 29.46
CA ALA A 159 11.06 7.53 30.29
C ALA A 159 11.86 6.89 31.43
N ARG A 160 13.18 6.84 31.26
CA ARG A 160 14.07 6.54 32.39
C ARG A 160 13.82 7.62 33.43
N LYS A 161 13.17 7.23 34.52
CA LYS A 161 13.16 8.02 35.73
C LYS A 161 14.64 8.18 36.15
N SER A 162 15.22 9.33 35.87
CA SER A 162 16.47 9.74 36.50
C SER A 162 16.15 9.95 37.96
N ALA A 163 16.46 8.95 38.76
CA ALA A 163 16.56 9.13 40.21
C ALA A 163 17.78 10.00 40.47
N CYS A 164 17.53 11.29 40.63
CA CYS A 164 18.51 12.19 41.23
C CYS A 164 18.65 11.79 42.68
N ARG A 165 19.72 11.10 43.01
CA ARG A 165 20.16 10.96 44.44
C ARG A 165 21.00 12.17 44.76
N SER A 166 20.41 13.07 45.55
CA SER A 166 21.11 14.05 46.32
C SER A 166 21.93 13.33 47.42
N ALA A 167 23.20 13.60 47.47
CA ALA A 167 24.06 13.61 48.67
C ALA A 167 25.12 14.68 48.47
#